data_cd8b8848886e90c458058a398e14014f
#
_entry.id   cd8b8848886e90c458058a398e14014f
#
_cell.length_a   1.000
_cell.length_b   1.000
_cell.length_c   1.000
_cell.angle_alpha   90.00
_cell.angle_beta   90.00
_cell.angle_gamma   90.00
#
_symmetry.space_group_name_H-M   'P 1'
#
loop_
_entity.id
_entity.type
_entity.pdbx_description
1 polymer ?
#
loop_
_entity_poly.entity_id
_entity_poly.type
_entity_poly.pdbx_seq_one_letter_code
_entity_poly.pdbx_strand_id
1 'polypeptide(L)'
;MTKNGKKLTARGVKPICPFQQVFKSTYLYGAFSPINGDSLQLILPSCSGDNFQIFLDTLSNQNPNEFKIMVVDNGAFHKAKKLVIPNNIALIFLPPYSPELNPAEKMWAKYKRQFSNLLFDTLDALEEFMCGLVVNTTAAEICSICRYSYIFTEEFWATL
;
A
#
# COMPACT_ATOMS: atom_id res chain seq x y z
N MET A 1 9.82 -9.86 -3.48
CA MET A 1 10.43 -10.82 -2.53
C MET A 1 9.33 -11.62 -1.88
N THR A 2 9.25 -12.92 -2.16
CA THR A 2 8.37 -13.81 -1.40
C THR A 2 8.90 -13.92 0.02
N LYS A 3 8.08 -13.54 1.00
CA LYS A 3 8.47 -13.62 2.41
C LYS A 3 8.19 -15.03 2.92
N ASN A 4 9.21 -15.71 3.41
CA ASN A 4 9.02 -17.00 4.07
C ASN A 4 8.24 -16.80 5.36
N GLY A 5 7.07 -17.43 5.46
CA GLY A 5 6.28 -17.47 6.68
C GLY A 5 6.85 -18.49 7.68
N LYS A 6 6.34 -18.44 8.91
CA LYS A 6 6.66 -19.47 9.91
C LYS A 6 6.03 -20.81 9.49
N LYS A 7 6.80 -21.91 9.57
CA LYS A 7 6.33 -23.27 9.35
C LYS A 7 6.48 -24.08 10.62
N LEU A 8 5.48 -24.91 10.91
CA LEU A 8 5.59 -25.91 11.98
C LEU A 8 6.34 -27.13 11.44
N THR A 9 7.35 -27.56 12.18
CA THR A 9 8.13 -28.76 11.87
C THR A 9 8.34 -29.55 13.15
N ALA A 10 8.68 -30.84 13.04
CA ALA A 10 9.06 -31.64 14.20
C ALA A 10 10.32 -31.05 14.88
N ARG A 11 10.45 -31.27 16.18
CA ARG A 11 11.62 -30.80 16.96
C ARG A 11 12.92 -31.31 16.33
N GLY A 12 13.83 -30.38 16.06
CA GLY A 12 15.13 -30.70 15.44
C GLY A 12 15.13 -30.76 13.91
N VAL A 13 13.98 -30.62 13.26
CA VAL A 13 13.89 -30.61 11.80
C VAL A 13 13.85 -29.16 11.32
N LYS A 14 14.82 -28.77 10.47
CA LYS A 14 14.81 -27.44 9.83
C LYS A 14 13.69 -27.37 8.80
N PRO A 15 12.83 -26.32 8.81
CA PRO A 15 11.82 -26.18 7.77
C PRO A 15 12.47 -25.92 6.41
N ILE A 16 12.06 -26.68 5.42
CA ILE A 16 12.43 -26.43 4.02
C ILE A 16 11.43 -25.41 3.48
N CYS A 17 11.94 -24.25 3.08
CA CYS A 17 11.14 -23.23 2.43
C CYS A 17 11.55 -23.14 0.96
N PRO A 18 10.59 -23.15 0.02
CA PRO A 18 10.91 -22.90 -1.37
C PRO A 18 11.50 -21.48 -1.50
N PHE A 19 12.54 -21.36 -2.29
CA PHE A 19 13.18 -20.09 -2.61
C PHE A 19 13.20 -19.92 -4.12
N GLN A 20 12.73 -18.78 -4.58
CA GLN A 20 12.77 -18.40 -5.98
C GLN A 20 13.60 -17.13 -6.13
N GLN A 21 14.63 -17.18 -6.95
CA GLN A 21 15.41 -16.02 -7.31
C GLN A 21 14.72 -15.32 -8.49
N VAL A 22 14.09 -14.19 -8.22
CA VAL A 22 13.36 -13.41 -9.21
C VAL A 22 14.04 -12.07 -9.39
N PHE A 23 14.33 -11.71 -10.64
CA PHE A 23 14.93 -10.43 -11.03
C PHE A 23 13.88 -9.40 -11.51
N LYS A 24 12.63 -9.80 -11.63
CA LYS A 24 11.52 -8.90 -12.01
C LYS A 24 10.73 -8.52 -10.77
N SER A 25 10.33 -7.26 -10.69
CA SER A 25 9.51 -6.74 -9.59
C SER A 25 8.37 -5.89 -10.15
N THR A 26 7.24 -5.93 -9.46
CA THR A 26 6.12 -5.03 -9.66
C THR A 26 5.78 -4.37 -8.33
N TYR A 27 5.10 -3.24 -8.36
CA TYR A 27 4.81 -2.42 -7.20
C TYR A 27 3.31 -2.16 -7.10
N LEU A 28 2.74 -2.46 -5.95
CA LEU A 28 1.36 -2.11 -5.64
C LEU A 28 1.32 -0.75 -4.94
N TYR A 29 0.77 0.24 -5.61
CA TYR A 29 0.42 1.52 -5.03
C TYR A 29 -0.99 1.44 -4.43
N GLY A 30 -1.24 2.13 -3.33
CA GLY A 30 -2.57 2.12 -2.72
C GLY A 30 -2.83 3.33 -1.85
N ALA A 31 -4.03 3.89 -2.00
CA ALA A 31 -4.64 4.84 -1.07
C ALA A 31 -5.89 4.19 -0.48
N PHE A 32 -6.09 4.38 0.81
CA PHE A 32 -7.19 3.77 1.56
C PHE A 32 -7.86 4.81 2.42
N SER A 33 -9.17 4.96 2.29
CA SER A 33 -9.98 5.83 3.13
C SER A 33 -10.38 5.12 4.43
N PRO A 34 -9.96 5.61 5.60
CA PRO A 34 -10.38 5.04 6.88
C PRO A 34 -11.84 5.39 7.23
N ILE A 35 -12.46 6.30 6.48
CA ILE A 35 -13.80 6.85 6.76
C ILE A 35 -14.87 5.96 6.14
N ASN A 36 -14.80 5.75 4.82
CA ASN A 36 -15.82 5.05 4.03
C ASN A 36 -15.30 3.74 3.42
N GLY A 37 -13.99 3.46 3.51
CA GLY A 37 -13.37 2.26 2.96
C GLY A 37 -13.10 2.34 1.46
N ASP A 38 -13.26 3.51 0.83
CA ASP A 38 -12.85 3.71 -0.55
C ASP A 38 -11.36 3.47 -0.70
N SER A 39 -10.98 2.94 -1.84
CA SER A 39 -9.56 2.73 -2.14
C SER A 39 -9.28 2.87 -3.62
N LEU A 40 -8.07 3.31 -3.92
CA LEU A 40 -7.46 3.17 -5.22
C LEU A 40 -6.21 2.32 -5.08
N GLN A 41 -6.09 1.29 -5.89
CA GLN A 41 -4.92 0.43 -5.89
C GLN A 41 -4.48 0.19 -7.32
N LEU A 42 -3.21 0.45 -7.63
CA LEU A 42 -2.63 0.29 -8.96
C LEU A 42 -1.36 -0.55 -8.90
N ILE A 43 -1.22 -1.47 -9.84
CA ILE A 43 0.02 -2.21 -10.06
C ILE A 43 0.84 -1.45 -11.08
N LEU A 44 2.04 -1.02 -10.70
CA LEU A 44 2.91 -0.20 -11.53
C LEU A 44 4.32 -0.79 -11.59
N PRO A 45 5.07 -0.56 -12.69
CA PRO A 45 6.34 -1.27 -12.94
C PRO A 45 7.50 -0.81 -12.05
N SER A 46 7.42 0.36 -11.44
CA SER A 46 8.49 0.90 -10.61
C SER A 46 7.98 1.83 -9.52
N CYS A 47 8.78 2.01 -8.47
CA CYS A 47 8.55 3.02 -7.43
C CYS A 47 9.27 4.32 -7.84
N SER A 48 8.60 5.15 -8.63
CA SER A 48 9.15 6.38 -9.23
C SER A 48 8.18 7.56 -9.13
N GLY A 49 8.72 8.79 -9.27
CA GLY A 49 7.89 10.00 -9.31
C GLY A 49 6.89 10.00 -10.46
N ASP A 50 7.27 9.49 -11.63
CA ASP A 50 6.38 9.43 -12.81
C ASP A 50 5.20 8.47 -12.55
N ASN A 51 5.46 7.30 -11.97
CA ASN A 51 4.40 6.37 -11.60
C ASN A 51 3.54 6.90 -10.43
N PHE A 52 4.14 7.64 -9.52
CA PHE A 52 3.36 8.31 -8.47
C PHE A 52 2.50 9.44 -9.04
N GLN A 53 2.95 10.13 -10.09
CA GLN A 53 2.11 11.09 -10.81
C GLN A 53 0.89 10.41 -11.45
N ILE A 54 1.08 9.28 -12.13
CA ILE A 54 -0.04 8.48 -12.69
C ILE A 54 -1.02 8.09 -11.59
N PHE A 55 -0.51 7.68 -10.42
CA PHE A 55 -1.34 7.33 -9.28
C PHE A 55 -2.15 8.52 -8.77
N LEU A 56 -1.53 9.69 -8.60
CA LEU A 56 -2.22 10.92 -8.16
C LEU A 56 -3.29 11.38 -9.16
N ASP A 57 -2.98 11.36 -10.47
CA ASP A 57 -3.91 11.74 -11.52
C ASP A 57 -5.12 10.80 -11.54
N THR A 58 -4.89 9.49 -11.37
CA THR A 58 -5.97 8.50 -11.27
C THR A 58 -6.83 8.72 -10.02
N LEU A 59 -6.19 8.97 -8.88
CA LEU A 59 -6.88 9.27 -7.62
C LEU A 59 -7.68 10.56 -7.69
N SER A 60 -7.14 11.58 -8.36
CA SER A 60 -7.84 12.85 -8.60
C SER A 60 -9.12 12.66 -9.42
N ASN A 61 -9.04 11.83 -10.47
CA ASN A 61 -10.17 11.55 -11.37
C ASN A 61 -11.21 10.61 -10.73
N GLN A 62 -10.84 9.83 -9.73
CA GLN A 62 -11.80 9.07 -8.91
C GLN A 62 -12.53 10.06 -7.98
N ASN A 63 -13.80 10.33 -8.23
CA ASN A 63 -14.58 11.34 -7.52
C ASN A 63 -13.97 12.76 -7.60
N PRO A 64 -13.97 13.40 -8.78
CA PRO A 64 -13.22 14.66 -9.02
C PRO A 64 -13.76 15.85 -8.22
N ASN A 65 -14.99 15.76 -7.71
CA ASN A 65 -15.60 16.81 -6.88
C ASN A 65 -15.24 16.70 -5.38
N GLU A 66 -14.52 15.65 -4.99
CA GLU A 66 -14.06 15.46 -3.62
C GLU A 66 -12.65 16.01 -3.44
N PHE A 67 -12.44 16.76 -2.37
CA PHE A 67 -11.10 17.11 -1.94
C PHE A 67 -10.51 16.00 -1.07
N LYS A 68 -9.34 15.49 -1.45
CA LYS A 68 -8.69 14.35 -0.81
C LYS A 68 -7.44 14.79 -0.07
N ILE A 69 -7.38 14.51 1.22
CA ILE A 69 -6.17 14.68 2.02
C ILE A 69 -5.47 13.32 2.10
N MET A 70 -4.29 13.23 1.51
CA MET A 70 -3.52 12.01 1.42
C MET A 70 -2.32 12.07 2.36
N VAL A 71 -2.32 11.18 3.35
CA VAL A 71 -1.19 11.00 4.27
C VAL A 71 -0.17 10.07 3.61
N VAL A 72 1.06 10.52 3.49
CA VAL A 72 2.14 9.79 2.81
C VAL A 72 3.40 9.75 3.69
N ASP A 73 4.20 8.73 3.49
CA ASP A 73 5.54 8.67 4.08
C ASP A 73 6.52 9.62 3.37
N ASN A 74 7.76 9.66 3.87
CA ASN A 74 8.81 10.50 3.31
C ASN A 74 9.58 9.84 2.16
N GLY A 75 9.00 8.88 1.45
CA GLY A 75 9.62 8.27 0.29
C GLY A 75 10.11 9.30 -0.74
N ALA A 76 11.29 9.11 -1.30
CA ALA A 76 11.89 10.08 -2.21
C ALA A 76 11.03 10.37 -3.45
N PHE A 77 10.27 9.38 -3.90
CA PHE A 77 9.39 9.51 -5.07
C PHE A 77 8.14 10.36 -4.78
N HIS A 78 7.71 10.46 -3.50
CA HIS A 78 6.64 11.38 -3.08
C HIS A 78 7.07 12.85 -3.09
N LYS A 79 8.38 13.12 -3.12
CA LYS A 79 8.98 14.46 -3.12
C LYS A 79 9.69 14.78 -4.44
N ALA A 80 9.37 14.06 -5.52
CA ALA A 80 10.00 14.29 -6.82
C ALA A 80 9.71 15.71 -7.30
N LYS A 81 10.77 16.44 -7.73
CA LYS A 81 10.68 17.86 -8.11
C LYS A 81 9.73 18.16 -9.27
N LYS A 82 9.43 17.16 -10.11
CA LYS A 82 8.53 17.29 -11.26
C LYS A 82 7.07 16.94 -10.94
N LEU A 83 6.79 16.60 -9.70
CA LEU A 83 5.45 16.18 -9.30
C LEU A 83 4.48 17.35 -9.36
N VAL A 84 3.37 17.16 -10.04
CA VAL A 84 2.27 18.12 -10.11
C VAL A 84 1.12 17.58 -9.26
N ILE A 85 0.86 18.22 -8.14
CA ILE A 85 -0.23 17.79 -7.25
C ILE A 85 -1.55 18.30 -7.83
N PRO A 86 -2.53 17.41 -8.11
CA PRO A 86 -3.85 17.82 -8.56
C PRO A 86 -4.55 18.76 -7.56
N ASN A 87 -5.36 19.71 -8.06
CA ASN A 87 -6.00 20.74 -7.25
C ASN A 87 -6.95 20.21 -6.17
N ASN A 88 -7.46 19.00 -6.33
CA ASN A 88 -8.34 18.32 -5.38
C ASN A 88 -7.61 17.31 -4.47
N ILE A 89 -6.27 17.36 -4.42
CA ILE A 89 -5.45 16.53 -3.54
C ILE A 89 -4.51 17.42 -2.72
N ALA A 90 -4.41 17.16 -1.42
CA ALA A 90 -3.36 17.67 -0.55
C ALA A 90 -2.54 16.50 -0.02
N LEU A 91 -1.20 16.63 -0.02
CA LEU A 91 -0.29 15.66 0.57
C LEU A 91 0.15 16.12 1.96
N ILE A 92 0.01 15.24 2.93
CA ILE A 92 0.51 15.42 4.30
C ILE A 92 1.61 14.39 4.53
N PHE A 93 2.80 14.86 4.86
CA PHE A 93 3.96 14.01 5.09
C PHE A 93 4.06 13.61 6.56
N LEU A 94 4.09 12.31 6.81
CA LEU A 94 4.36 11.78 8.14
C LEU A 94 5.78 12.15 8.61
N PRO A 95 6.02 12.17 9.93
CA PRO A 95 7.37 12.33 10.46
C PRO A 95 8.33 11.26 9.87
N PRO A 96 9.62 11.59 9.70
CA PRO A 96 10.60 10.60 9.27
C PRO A 96 10.65 9.39 10.22
N TYR A 97 10.86 8.21 9.65
CA TYR A 97 11.02 6.95 10.42
C TYR A 97 9.81 6.54 11.27
N SER A 98 8.60 6.96 10.88
CA SER A 98 7.36 6.65 11.61
C SER A 98 6.36 5.84 10.77
N PRO A 99 6.73 4.64 10.27
CA PRO A 99 5.84 3.81 9.46
C PRO A 99 4.61 3.34 10.25
N GLU A 100 4.72 3.26 11.59
CA GLU A 100 3.61 2.89 12.47
C GLU A 100 2.45 3.89 12.44
N LEU A 101 2.72 5.12 12.02
CA LEU A 101 1.69 6.15 11.81
C LEU A 101 1.01 6.03 10.45
N ASN A 102 1.52 5.22 9.52
CA ASN A 102 0.90 5.05 8.22
C ASN A 102 -0.09 3.88 8.23
N PRO A 103 -1.41 4.14 8.15
CA PRO A 103 -2.40 3.06 8.14
C PRO A 103 -2.24 2.08 6.97
N ALA A 104 -1.71 2.53 5.83
CA ALA A 104 -1.45 1.69 4.67
C ALA A 104 -0.46 0.54 4.98
N GLU A 105 0.45 0.71 5.94
CA GLU A 105 1.38 -0.35 6.35
C GLU A 105 0.65 -1.59 6.90
N LYS A 106 -0.49 -1.42 7.57
CA LYS A 106 -1.32 -2.56 8.00
C LYS A 106 -1.98 -3.27 6.82
N MET A 107 -2.39 -2.53 5.79
CA MET A 107 -2.91 -3.11 4.55
C MET A 107 -1.81 -3.92 3.84
N TRP A 108 -0.61 -3.36 3.75
CA TRP A 108 0.55 -4.08 3.21
C TRP A 108 0.89 -5.33 4.03
N ALA A 109 0.81 -5.26 5.36
CA ALA A 109 1.01 -6.42 6.22
C ALA A 109 -0.06 -7.50 6.00
N LYS A 110 -1.34 -7.13 5.80
CA LYS A 110 -2.42 -8.05 5.42
C LYS A 110 -2.08 -8.76 4.11
N TYR A 111 -1.77 -8.01 3.06
CA TYR A 111 -1.45 -8.60 1.75
C TYR A 111 -0.20 -9.48 1.83
N LYS A 112 0.88 -9.00 2.46
CA LYS A 112 2.12 -9.77 2.63
C LYS A 112 1.92 -11.13 3.33
N ARG A 113 0.93 -11.28 4.21
CA ARG A 113 0.59 -12.58 4.81
C ARG A 113 0.03 -13.55 3.79
N GLN A 114 -0.76 -13.08 2.83
CA GLN A 114 -1.32 -13.93 1.78
C GLN A 114 -0.26 -14.45 0.81
N PHE A 115 0.84 -13.71 0.62
CA PHE A 115 1.98 -14.15 -0.19
C PHE A 115 2.89 -15.16 0.53
N SER A 116 2.71 -15.39 1.82
CA SER A 116 3.62 -16.23 2.60
C SER A 116 3.68 -17.66 2.06
N ASN A 117 4.88 -18.11 1.72
CA ASN A 117 5.19 -19.44 1.15
C ASN A 117 4.57 -19.72 -0.25
N LEU A 118 4.06 -18.69 -0.94
CA LEU A 118 3.65 -18.83 -2.32
C LEU A 118 4.84 -18.54 -3.25
N LEU A 119 4.92 -19.29 -4.34
CA LEU A 119 5.82 -19.06 -5.46
C LEU A 119 4.98 -18.81 -6.71
N PHE A 120 5.44 -17.91 -7.54
CA PHE A 120 4.78 -17.55 -8.79
C PHE A 120 5.77 -17.77 -9.93
N ASP A 121 5.39 -18.56 -10.93
CA ASP A 121 6.25 -18.88 -12.06
C ASP A 121 6.48 -17.68 -12.98
N THR A 122 5.49 -16.76 -13.04
CA THR A 122 5.54 -15.57 -13.87
C THR A 122 5.16 -14.32 -13.08
N LEU A 123 5.55 -13.15 -13.60
CA LEU A 123 5.13 -11.87 -13.04
C LEU A 123 3.61 -11.68 -13.21
N ASP A 124 3.06 -12.11 -14.34
CA ASP A 124 1.63 -12.00 -14.63
C ASP A 124 0.79 -12.80 -13.61
N ALA A 125 1.23 -14.02 -13.26
CA ALA A 125 0.56 -14.82 -12.22
C ALA A 125 0.59 -14.13 -10.83
N LEU A 126 1.70 -13.45 -10.52
CA LEU A 126 1.80 -12.64 -9.30
C LEU A 126 0.83 -11.45 -9.35
N GLU A 127 0.77 -10.74 -10.47
CA GLU A 127 -0.11 -9.57 -10.65
C GLU A 127 -1.58 -9.98 -10.62
N GLU A 128 -1.95 -11.09 -11.24
CA GLU A 128 -3.30 -11.66 -11.17
C GLU A 128 -3.68 -12.00 -9.73
N PHE A 129 -2.78 -12.64 -8.99
CA PHE A 129 -2.99 -12.91 -7.57
C PHE A 129 -3.18 -11.62 -6.76
N MET A 130 -2.36 -10.59 -7.01
CA MET A 130 -2.50 -9.29 -6.36
C MET A 130 -3.83 -8.63 -6.69
N CYS A 131 -4.26 -8.65 -7.96
CA CYS A 131 -5.58 -8.17 -8.37
C CYS A 131 -6.69 -8.88 -7.60
N GLY A 132 -6.60 -10.21 -7.48
CA GLY A 132 -7.55 -10.99 -6.67
C GLY A 132 -7.61 -10.55 -5.20
N LEU A 133 -6.47 -10.24 -4.59
CA LEU A 133 -6.45 -9.72 -3.21
C LEU A 133 -7.12 -8.35 -3.10
N VAL A 134 -6.86 -7.47 -4.05
CA VAL A 134 -7.45 -6.13 -4.10
C VAL A 134 -8.97 -6.21 -4.23
N VAL A 135 -9.46 -6.98 -5.21
CA VAL A 135 -10.90 -7.14 -5.49
C VAL A 135 -11.65 -7.76 -4.29
N ASN A 136 -11.03 -8.70 -3.60
CA ASN A 136 -11.63 -9.36 -2.44
C ASN A 136 -11.50 -8.55 -1.12
N THR A 137 -10.84 -7.39 -1.15
CA THR A 137 -10.73 -6.53 0.04
C THR A 137 -11.94 -5.61 0.13
N THR A 138 -12.76 -5.81 1.15
CA THR A 138 -14.00 -5.04 1.33
C THR A 138 -13.78 -3.67 1.96
N ALA A 139 -14.69 -2.71 1.72
CA ALA A 139 -14.67 -1.40 2.36
C ALA A 139 -14.69 -1.50 3.90
N ALA A 140 -15.46 -2.45 4.45
CA ALA A 140 -15.51 -2.69 5.88
C ALA A 140 -14.16 -3.13 6.46
N GLU A 141 -13.41 -3.98 5.74
CA GLU A 141 -12.06 -4.38 6.13
C GLU A 141 -11.10 -3.20 6.08
N ILE A 142 -11.14 -2.37 5.04
CA ILE A 142 -10.30 -1.17 4.91
C ILE A 142 -10.56 -0.24 6.10
N CYS A 143 -11.81 0.09 6.39
CA CYS A 143 -12.16 0.90 7.55
C CYS A 143 -11.63 0.29 8.85
N SER A 144 -11.82 -1.01 9.06
CA SER A 144 -11.38 -1.69 10.28
C SER A 144 -9.86 -1.64 10.47
N ILE A 145 -9.10 -1.79 9.37
CA ILE A 145 -7.63 -1.84 9.39
C ILE A 145 -7.02 -0.43 9.47
N CYS A 146 -7.57 0.53 8.71
CA CYS A 146 -6.99 1.86 8.54
C CYS A 146 -7.51 2.89 9.54
N ARG A 147 -8.52 2.58 10.35
CA ARG A 147 -9.11 3.51 11.31
C ARG A 147 -8.23 3.68 12.54
N TYR A 148 -7.23 4.54 12.41
CA TYR A 148 -6.39 4.94 13.53
C TYR A 148 -7.05 6.09 14.30
N SER A 149 -7.01 6.02 15.63
CA SER A 149 -7.67 7.01 16.51
C SER A 149 -7.19 8.43 16.23
N TYR A 150 -5.90 8.64 15.98
CA TYR A 150 -5.31 9.96 15.77
C TYR A 150 -5.85 10.66 14.52
N ILE A 151 -6.24 9.92 13.47
CA ILE A 151 -6.82 10.50 12.23
C ILE A 151 -8.15 11.21 12.51
N PHE A 152 -8.82 10.86 13.61
CA PHE A 152 -10.12 11.39 13.98
C PHE A 152 -10.06 12.41 15.14
N THR A 153 -8.85 12.81 15.58
CA THR A 153 -8.67 13.81 16.63
C THR A 153 -8.46 15.19 16.04
N GLU A 154 -9.08 16.21 16.66
CA GLU A 154 -8.88 17.60 16.27
C GLU A 154 -7.41 18.03 16.42
N GLU A 155 -6.71 17.49 17.41
CA GLU A 155 -5.28 17.76 17.67
C GLU A 155 -4.40 17.41 16.48
N PHE A 156 -4.65 16.28 15.81
CA PHE A 156 -3.89 15.89 14.62
C PHE A 156 -4.04 16.92 13.49
N TRP A 157 -5.26 17.40 13.24
CA TRP A 157 -5.53 18.35 12.18
C TRP A 157 -5.09 19.77 12.52
N ALA A 158 -5.00 20.13 13.82
CA ALA A 158 -4.53 21.43 14.26
C ALA A 158 -3.00 21.61 14.17
N THR A 159 -2.24 20.51 14.02
CA THR A 159 -0.76 20.51 13.93
C THR A 159 -0.25 20.52 12.49
N LEU A 160 -1.12 20.52 11.50
CA LEU A 160 -0.84 20.52 10.06
C LEU A 160 -1.05 21.89 9.43
#